data_aeb39e2fe2db455c311b93ac9e322263
#
_entry.id   aeb39e2fe2db455c311b93ac9e322263
#
_cell.length_a   1.000
_cell.length_b   1.000
_cell.length_c   1.000
_cell.angle_alpha   90.00
_cell.angle_beta   90.00
_cell.angle_gamma   90.00
#
_symmetry.space_group_name_H-M   'P 1'
#
loop_
_entity.id
_entity.type
_entity.pdbx_description
1 polymer ?
#
loop_
_entity_poly.entity_id
_entity_poly.type
_entity_poly.pdbx_seq_one_letter_code
_entity_poly.pdbx_strand_id
1 'polypeptide(L)'
;MLDIDVQLRRGHFERHVRIAEDARVLALTGPSGAGKTSVLNAIAGLLRPVSGRIAIGGRTLFDSGARIDVPTHRRRVGYVFQDARLFPHMDVRRNLLYGRHAARDQARTFELDSVVELLGIGALLDRRTANLSGGEAQRVAIGRALLSQPEILLFDEPLSALDEARREELIPWLLRVRDEIRLPMLYVSHRADEVRRLASAIHRLD
;
A
#
# COMPACT_ATOMS: atom_id res chain seq x y z
N MET A 1 -10.79 -11.07 -2.59
CA MET A 1 -10.32 -11.50 -3.93
C MET A 1 -9.80 -10.28 -4.68
N LEU A 2 -8.60 -10.37 -5.22
CA LEU A 2 -7.98 -9.41 -6.13
C LEU A 2 -8.07 -9.97 -7.55
N ASP A 3 -8.69 -9.24 -8.45
CA ASP A 3 -8.92 -9.65 -9.85
C ASP A 3 -8.41 -8.54 -10.77
N ILE A 4 -7.30 -8.80 -11.44
CA ILE A 4 -6.59 -7.86 -12.32
C ILE A 4 -6.31 -8.58 -13.63
N ASP A 5 -6.76 -8.01 -14.72
CA ASP A 5 -6.43 -8.43 -16.09
C ASP A 5 -6.28 -7.17 -16.93
N VAL A 6 -5.05 -6.66 -17.06
CA VAL A 6 -4.80 -5.36 -17.65
C VAL A 6 -3.57 -5.33 -18.56
N GLN A 7 -3.66 -4.51 -19.60
CA GLN A 7 -2.52 -4.12 -20.40
C GLN A 7 -1.97 -2.79 -19.86
N LEU A 8 -0.74 -2.82 -19.33
CA LEU A 8 -0.04 -1.64 -18.83
C LEU A 8 0.95 -1.15 -19.89
N ARG A 9 1.04 0.18 -20.04
CA ARG A 9 2.08 0.82 -20.88
C ARG A 9 2.64 2.07 -20.18
N ARG A 10 3.96 2.17 -20.17
CA ARG A 10 4.67 3.34 -19.64
C ARG A 10 5.94 3.58 -20.48
N GLY A 11 5.92 4.57 -21.36
CA GLY A 11 6.99 4.77 -22.36
C GLY A 11 7.11 3.55 -23.28
N HIS A 12 8.29 2.95 -23.33
CA HIS A 12 8.57 1.73 -24.10
C HIS A 12 8.20 0.43 -23.36
N PHE A 13 7.86 0.52 -22.08
CA PHE A 13 7.43 -0.65 -21.28
C PHE A 13 5.96 -0.95 -21.60
N GLU A 14 5.70 -2.18 -22.04
CA GLU A 14 4.37 -2.70 -22.25
C GLU A 14 4.28 -4.09 -21.64
N ARG A 15 3.20 -4.36 -20.89
CA ARG A 15 3.01 -5.63 -20.21
C ARG A 15 1.53 -5.95 -19.99
N HIS A 16 1.18 -7.19 -20.28
CA HIS A 16 -0.07 -7.78 -19.82
C HIS A 16 0.14 -8.39 -18.42
N VAL A 17 -0.73 -8.02 -17.49
CA VAL A 17 -0.69 -8.52 -16.10
C VAL A 17 -2.03 -9.16 -15.78
N ARG A 18 -1.97 -10.43 -15.34
CA ARG A 18 -3.15 -11.18 -14.90
C ARG A 18 -2.91 -11.72 -13.51
N ILE A 19 -3.74 -11.30 -12.56
CA ILE A 19 -3.72 -11.74 -11.15
C ILE A 19 -5.16 -12.04 -10.75
N ALA A 20 -5.45 -13.26 -10.36
CA ALA A 20 -6.74 -13.69 -9.84
C ALA A 20 -6.49 -14.46 -8.54
N GLU A 21 -6.45 -13.74 -7.41
CA GLU A 21 -6.03 -14.29 -6.13
C GLU A 21 -6.98 -13.88 -5.00
N ASP A 22 -7.23 -14.84 -4.12
CA ASP A 22 -8.01 -14.61 -2.90
C ASP A 22 -7.15 -14.73 -1.64
N ALA A 23 -5.94 -14.27 -1.75
CA ALA A 23 -5.00 -14.22 -0.64
C ALA A 23 -5.17 -12.94 0.18
N ARG A 24 -5.03 -13.07 1.51
CA ARG A 24 -5.07 -11.90 2.40
C ARG A 24 -3.85 -11.00 2.20
N VAL A 25 -2.68 -11.58 2.07
CA VAL A 25 -1.45 -10.88 1.72
C VAL A 25 -0.85 -11.52 0.49
N LEU A 26 -0.96 -10.86 -0.64
CA LEU A 26 -0.35 -11.29 -1.89
C LEU A 26 0.99 -10.58 -2.06
N ALA A 27 2.07 -11.34 -2.11
CA ALA A 27 3.36 -10.79 -2.50
C ALA A 27 3.50 -10.76 -4.02
N LEU A 28 3.91 -9.62 -4.55
CA LEU A 28 4.25 -9.46 -5.97
C LEU A 28 5.78 -9.42 -6.10
N THR A 29 6.34 -10.45 -6.72
CA THR A 29 7.78 -10.62 -6.89
C THR A 29 8.18 -10.55 -8.36
N GLY A 30 9.48 -10.47 -8.65
CA GLY A 30 10.01 -10.43 -10.01
C GLY A 30 11.24 -9.52 -10.12
N PRO A 31 11.95 -9.56 -11.26
CA PRO A 31 13.15 -8.76 -11.45
C PRO A 31 12.86 -7.24 -11.39
N SER A 32 13.93 -6.45 -11.27
CA SER A 32 13.81 -4.99 -11.41
C SER A 32 13.28 -4.67 -12.82
N GLY A 33 12.38 -3.71 -12.90
CA GLY A 33 11.73 -3.37 -14.18
C GLY A 33 10.57 -4.29 -14.61
N ALA A 34 10.25 -5.37 -13.87
CA ALA A 34 9.13 -6.26 -14.19
C ALA A 34 7.74 -5.57 -14.13
N GLY A 35 7.64 -4.34 -13.66
CA GLY A 35 6.39 -3.60 -13.62
C GLY A 35 5.62 -3.69 -12.30
N LYS A 36 6.23 -4.21 -11.23
CA LYS A 36 5.60 -4.34 -9.91
C LYS A 36 4.97 -3.03 -9.41
N THR A 37 5.75 -1.95 -9.37
CA THR A 37 5.25 -0.60 -9.04
C THR A 37 4.18 -0.11 -10.02
N SER A 38 4.27 -0.49 -11.31
CA SER A 38 3.25 -0.11 -12.30
C SER A 38 1.90 -0.78 -12.01
N VAL A 39 1.90 -2.02 -11.54
CA VAL A 39 0.68 -2.72 -11.07
C VAL A 39 0.08 -1.99 -9.87
N LEU A 40 0.89 -1.67 -8.85
CA LEU A 40 0.39 -0.90 -7.69
C LEU A 40 -0.17 0.44 -8.12
N ASN A 41 0.53 1.16 -8.99
CA ASN A 41 0.08 2.45 -9.51
C ASN A 41 -1.22 2.33 -10.33
N ALA A 42 -1.40 1.24 -11.07
CA ALA A 42 -2.64 0.99 -11.81
C ALA A 42 -3.82 0.73 -10.86
N ILE A 43 -3.63 -0.04 -9.79
CA ILE A 43 -4.64 -0.25 -8.75
C ILE A 43 -4.98 1.07 -8.05
N ALA A 44 -3.97 1.86 -7.69
CA ALA A 44 -4.17 3.15 -7.02
C ALA A 44 -4.78 4.23 -7.93
N GLY A 45 -4.80 4.03 -9.25
CA GLY A 45 -5.26 5.03 -10.23
C GLY A 45 -4.23 6.11 -10.54
N LEU A 46 -2.96 5.86 -10.23
CA LEU A 46 -1.83 6.72 -10.56
C LEU A 46 -1.26 6.41 -11.95
N LEU A 47 -1.57 5.23 -12.49
CA LEU A 47 -1.30 4.81 -13.85
C LEU A 47 -2.60 4.26 -14.46
N ARG A 48 -3.03 4.84 -15.57
CA ARG A 48 -4.20 4.32 -16.28
C ARG A 48 -3.78 3.16 -17.19
N PRO A 49 -4.39 1.96 -17.05
CA PRO A 49 -4.17 0.87 -17.99
C PRO A 49 -4.64 1.23 -19.40
N VAL A 50 -4.02 0.64 -20.42
CA VAL A 50 -4.44 0.77 -21.82
C VAL A 50 -5.80 0.09 -22.04
N SER A 51 -5.96 -1.10 -21.46
CA SER A 51 -7.18 -1.89 -21.54
C SER A 51 -7.26 -2.88 -20.37
N GLY A 52 -8.40 -3.54 -20.23
CA GLY A 52 -8.62 -4.62 -19.26
C GLY A 52 -9.46 -4.18 -18.08
N ARG A 53 -9.31 -4.90 -16.94
CA ARG A 53 -10.15 -4.75 -15.75
C ARG A 53 -9.32 -4.84 -14.48
N ILE A 54 -9.70 -4.05 -13.47
CA ILE A 54 -9.20 -4.14 -12.07
C ILE A 54 -10.41 -4.17 -11.15
N ALA A 55 -10.52 -5.22 -10.33
CA ALA A 55 -11.53 -5.32 -9.29
C ALA A 55 -10.92 -5.80 -7.96
N ILE A 56 -11.40 -5.27 -6.84
CA ILE A 56 -10.99 -5.60 -5.48
C ILE A 56 -12.24 -5.86 -4.66
N GLY A 57 -12.33 -7.04 -4.01
CA GLY A 57 -13.47 -7.40 -3.20
C GLY A 57 -14.81 -7.36 -3.97
N GLY A 58 -14.78 -7.63 -5.27
CA GLY A 58 -15.96 -7.54 -6.16
C GLY A 58 -16.24 -6.12 -6.69
N ARG A 59 -15.59 -5.08 -6.16
CA ARG A 59 -15.76 -3.70 -6.63
C ARG A 59 -14.82 -3.42 -7.80
N THR A 60 -15.38 -3.05 -8.95
CA THR A 60 -14.61 -2.67 -10.14
C THR A 60 -14.06 -1.25 -9.97
N LEU A 61 -12.74 -1.11 -10.09
CA LEU A 61 -12.03 0.17 -10.04
C LEU A 61 -11.69 0.70 -11.44
N PHE A 62 -11.43 -0.20 -12.38
CA PHE A 62 -11.17 0.11 -13.78
C PHE A 62 -11.77 -1.00 -14.66
N ASP A 63 -12.39 -0.61 -15.75
CA ASP A 63 -12.86 -1.53 -16.80
C ASP A 63 -12.98 -0.75 -18.12
N SER A 64 -12.11 -1.07 -19.07
CA SER A 64 -12.06 -0.38 -20.36
C SER A 64 -13.28 -0.68 -21.23
N GLY A 65 -13.86 -1.89 -21.14
CA GLY A 65 -15.05 -2.30 -21.87
C GLY A 65 -16.31 -1.62 -21.33
N ALA A 66 -16.47 -1.59 -20.02
CA ALA A 66 -17.58 -0.93 -19.34
C ALA A 66 -17.40 0.58 -19.17
N ARG A 67 -16.27 1.14 -19.60
CA ARG A 67 -15.90 2.57 -19.45
C ARG A 67 -15.89 3.04 -17.99
N ILE A 68 -15.48 2.17 -17.08
CA ILE A 68 -15.31 2.48 -15.65
C ILE A 68 -13.87 2.90 -15.41
N ASP A 69 -13.66 4.06 -14.80
CA ASP A 69 -12.37 4.53 -14.31
C ASP A 69 -12.58 5.34 -13.02
N VAL A 70 -12.53 4.65 -11.89
CA VAL A 70 -12.74 5.26 -10.58
C VAL A 70 -11.58 6.20 -10.27
N PRO A 71 -11.83 7.50 -10.00
CA PRO A 71 -10.76 8.44 -9.67
C PRO A 71 -9.99 8.00 -8.42
N THR A 72 -8.67 8.30 -8.36
CA THR A 72 -7.74 7.88 -7.30
C THR A 72 -8.31 8.09 -5.89
N HIS A 73 -8.85 9.27 -5.58
CA HIS A 73 -9.38 9.61 -4.26
C HIS A 73 -10.66 8.82 -3.87
N ARG A 74 -11.30 8.14 -4.82
CA ARG A 74 -12.48 7.29 -4.60
C ARG A 74 -12.15 5.80 -4.63
N ARG A 75 -10.90 5.42 -4.90
CA ARG A 75 -10.50 4.00 -4.97
C ARG A 75 -10.36 3.34 -3.60
N ARG A 76 -10.24 4.13 -2.53
CA ARG A 76 -10.08 3.64 -1.15
C ARG A 76 -8.87 2.72 -1.01
N VAL A 77 -7.74 3.20 -1.50
CA VAL A 77 -6.45 2.50 -1.48
C VAL A 77 -5.53 3.19 -0.48
N GLY A 78 -5.02 2.44 0.49
CA GLY A 78 -3.92 2.87 1.35
C GLY A 78 -2.60 2.53 0.69
N TYR A 79 -1.81 3.52 0.28
CA TYR A 79 -0.53 3.31 -0.40
C TYR A 79 0.63 3.68 0.51
N VAL A 80 1.51 2.72 0.76
CA VAL A 80 2.78 2.90 1.48
C VAL A 80 3.91 2.81 0.47
N PHE A 81 4.55 3.95 0.22
CA PHE A 81 5.65 4.07 -0.73
C PHE A 81 6.99 3.67 -0.10
N GLN A 82 7.97 3.36 -0.93
CA GLN A 82 9.32 3.02 -0.55
C GLN A 82 10.00 4.08 0.35
N ASP A 83 9.79 5.36 0.06
CA ASP A 83 10.35 6.53 0.73
C ASP A 83 9.39 7.21 1.71
N ALA A 84 8.39 6.48 2.21
CA ALA A 84 7.33 6.94 3.13
C ALA A 84 6.49 8.14 2.65
N ARG A 85 7.03 9.08 1.88
CA ARG A 85 6.42 10.30 1.32
C ARG A 85 5.57 11.06 2.33
N LEU A 86 6.12 11.28 3.50
CA LEU A 86 5.47 12.13 4.50
C LEU A 86 5.49 13.61 4.05
N PHE A 87 4.47 14.36 4.44
CA PHE A 87 4.41 15.80 4.17
C PHE A 87 5.40 16.52 5.09
N PRO A 88 6.49 17.13 4.56
CA PRO A 88 7.58 17.67 5.39
C PRO A 88 7.18 18.92 6.18
N HIS A 89 6.15 19.63 5.74
CA HIS A 89 5.61 20.83 6.39
C HIS A 89 4.60 20.52 7.51
N MET A 90 4.28 19.26 7.74
CA MET A 90 3.34 18.78 8.74
C MET A 90 4.07 17.98 9.83
N ASP A 91 3.58 18.06 11.08
CA ASP A 91 3.92 17.11 12.13
C ASP A 91 3.33 15.72 11.87
N VAL A 92 3.67 14.76 12.71
CA VAL A 92 3.20 13.37 12.58
C VAL A 92 1.67 13.28 12.69
N ARG A 93 1.07 13.97 13.67
CA ARG A 93 -0.37 13.96 13.88
C ARG A 93 -1.14 14.47 12.64
N ARG A 94 -0.69 15.55 12.03
CA ARG A 94 -1.29 16.11 10.82
C ARG A 94 -1.09 15.19 9.62
N ASN A 95 0.07 14.56 9.48
CA ASN A 95 0.30 13.53 8.46
C ASN A 95 -0.69 12.38 8.60
N LEU A 96 -0.87 11.84 9.80
CA LEU A 96 -1.80 10.74 10.08
C LEU A 96 -3.24 11.12 9.72
N LEU A 97 -3.67 12.31 10.08
CA LEU A 97 -5.05 12.77 9.86
C LEU A 97 -5.32 13.31 8.46
N TYR A 98 -4.30 13.43 7.60
CA TYR A 98 -4.45 14.04 6.28
C TYR A 98 -5.53 13.37 5.42
N GLY A 99 -5.53 12.04 5.36
CA GLY A 99 -6.50 11.25 4.58
C GLY A 99 -7.91 11.25 5.16
N ARG A 100 -8.05 11.52 6.46
CA ARG A 100 -9.33 11.47 7.18
C ARG A 100 -10.36 12.48 6.65
N HIS A 101 -9.90 13.63 6.17
CA HIS A 101 -10.78 14.64 5.61
C HIS A 101 -11.43 14.20 4.29
N ALA A 102 -10.72 13.41 3.50
CA ALA A 102 -11.24 12.84 2.26
C ALA A 102 -12.21 11.66 2.50
N ALA A 103 -12.16 11.05 3.68
CA ALA A 103 -12.95 9.89 4.07
C ALA A 103 -14.12 10.25 5.00
N ARG A 104 -14.59 11.50 5.03
CA ARG A 104 -15.61 11.98 5.99
C ARG A 104 -16.92 11.22 5.98
N ASP A 105 -17.35 10.78 4.79
CA ASP A 105 -18.62 10.09 4.57
C ASP A 105 -18.51 8.56 4.67
N GLN A 106 -17.36 8.06 5.10
CA GLN A 106 -17.11 6.62 5.22
C GLN A 106 -17.24 6.16 6.67
N ALA A 107 -17.67 4.90 6.85
CA ALA A 107 -17.64 4.25 8.16
C ALA A 107 -16.20 4.28 8.70
N ARG A 108 -16.05 4.71 9.96
CA ARG A 108 -14.74 4.80 10.62
C ARG A 108 -14.35 3.41 11.13
N THR A 109 -13.57 2.70 10.34
CA THR A 109 -13.00 1.40 10.72
C THR A 109 -11.70 1.59 11.52
N PHE A 110 -10.93 2.64 11.19
CA PHE A 110 -9.64 2.93 11.82
C PHE A 110 -9.69 4.27 12.55
N GLU A 111 -9.56 4.22 13.87
CA GLU A 111 -9.47 5.41 14.72
C GLU A 111 -8.02 5.74 15.05
N LEU A 112 -7.75 7.03 15.34
CA LEU A 112 -6.38 7.52 15.55
C LEU A 112 -5.68 6.79 16.68
N ASP A 113 -6.33 6.66 17.84
CA ASP A 113 -5.71 6.10 19.05
C ASP A 113 -5.36 4.61 18.84
N SER A 114 -6.26 3.84 18.22
CA SER A 114 -6.01 2.43 17.90
C SER A 114 -4.86 2.24 16.90
N VAL A 115 -4.77 3.10 15.88
CA VAL A 115 -3.68 3.05 14.89
C VAL A 115 -2.35 3.48 15.52
N VAL A 116 -2.38 4.48 16.40
CA VAL A 116 -1.20 4.94 17.14
C VAL A 116 -0.67 3.86 18.07
N GLU A 117 -1.53 3.14 18.77
CA GLU A 117 -1.18 2.00 19.62
C GLU A 117 -0.65 0.82 18.79
N LEU A 118 -1.37 0.44 17.72
CA LEU A 118 -0.97 -0.63 16.80
C LEU A 118 0.46 -0.46 16.31
N LEU A 119 0.85 0.78 15.96
CA LEU A 119 2.14 1.10 15.35
C LEU A 119 3.19 1.63 16.33
N GLY A 120 2.84 1.80 17.63
CA GLY A 120 3.74 2.29 18.66
C GLY A 120 4.31 3.67 18.35
N ILE A 121 3.49 4.58 17.83
CA ILE A 121 3.92 5.92 17.38
C ILE A 121 3.43 7.07 18.27
N GLY A 122 2.90 6.77 19.46
CA GLY A 122 2.34 7.76 20.37
C GLY A 122 3.30 8.88 20.73
N ALA A 123 4.56 8.52 21.08
CA ALA A 123 5.62 9.49 21.42
C ALA A 123 6.10 10.34 20.24
N LEU A 124 5.64 10.04 19.01
CA LEU A 124 6.05 10.73 17.80
C LEU A 124 5.05 11.80 17.35
N LEU A 125 3.82 11.83 17.88
CA LEU A 125 2.69 12.60 17.34
C LEU A 125 2.99 14.07 17.13
N ASP A 126 3.73 14.69 18.03
CA ASP A 126 4.04 16.14 17.99
C ASP A 126 5.42 16.42 17.37
N ARG A 127 6.12 15.35 16.88
CA ARG A 127 7.41 15.53 16.20
C ARG A 127 7.21 16.01 14.75
N ARG A 128 8.20 16.76 14.26
CA ARG A 128 8.32 17.07 12.83
C ARG A 128 8.82 15.84 12.08
N THR A 129 8.31 15.61 10.88
CA THR A 129 8.67 14.44 10.07
C THR A 129 10.16 14.38 9.71
N ALA A 130 10.84 15.53 9.61
CA ALA A 130 12.28 15.62 9.37
C ALA A 130 13.15 15.01 10.50
N ASN A 131 12.58 14.84 11.70
CA ASN A 131 13.29 14.33 12.88
C ASN A 131 12.97 12.84 13.14
N LEU A 132 12.36 12.15 12.18
CA LEU A 132 12.05 10.72 12.28
C LEU A 132 13.17 9.88 11.69
N SER A 133 13.46 8.74 12.33
CA SER A 133 14.22 7.67 11.69
C SER A 133 13.46 7.07 10.50
N GLY A 134 14.13 6.37 9.62
CA GLY A 134 13.48 5.72 8.48
C GLY A 134 12.37 4.75 8.90
N GLY A 135 12.57 3.96 9.96
CA GLY A 135 11.57 3.04 10.50
C GLY A 135 10.37 3.77 11.14
N GLU A 136 10.62 4.87 11.87
CA GLU A 136 9.56 5.72 12.41
C GLU A 136 8.74 6.35 11.28
N ALA A 137 9.40 6.86 10.24
CA ALA A 137 8.72 7.45 9.07
C ALA A 137 7.84 6.42 8.34
N GLN A 138 8.31 5.17 8.20
CA GLN A 138 7.50 4.10 7.61
C GLN A 138 6.30 3.73 8.48
N ARG A 139 6.44 3.63 9.81
CA ARG A 139 5.29 3.40 10.70
C ARG A 139 4.25 4.53 10.59
N VAL A 140 4.68 5.77 10.52
CA VAL A 140 3.78 6.92 10.31
C VAL A 140 3.11 6.85 8.94
N ALA A 141 3.82 6.45 7.87
CA ALA A 141 3.24 6.28 6.53
C ALA A 141 2.17 5.17 6.51
N ILE A 142 2.40 4.05 7.20
CA ILE A 142 1.41 2.98 7.38
C ILE A 142 0.18 3.51 8.13
N GLY A 143 0.38 4.23 9.22
CA GLY A 143 -0.70 4.84 9.99
C GLY A 143 -1.54 5.83 9.15
N ARG A 144 -0.89 6.66 8.35
CA ARG A 144 -1.57 7.56 7.42
C ARG A 144 -2.40 6.80 6.38
N ALA A 145 -1.86 5.69 5.86
CA ALA A 145 -2.57 4.84 4.90
C ALA A 145 -3.81 4.20 5.56
N LEU A 146 -3.72 3.67 6.78
CA LEU A 146 -4.85 3.10 7.53
C LEU A 146 -5.94 4.15 7.83
N LEU A 147 -5.53 5.33 8.31
CA LEU A 147 -6.47 6.42 8.66
C LEU A 147 -7.18 7.04 7.46
N SER A 148 -6.76 6.72 6.22
CA SER A 148 -7.52 7.06 5.01
C SER A 148 -8.72 6.11 4.77
N GLN A 149 -9.02 5.18 5.69
CA GLN A 149 -10.12 4.22 5.61
C GLN A 149 -10.07 3.37 4.33
N PRO A 150 -8.96 2.67 4.05
CA PRO A 150 -8.79 1.93 2.81
C PRO A 150 -9.59 0.62 2.77
N GLU A 151 -9.82 0.10 1.57
CA GLU A 151 -10.33 -1.25 1.30
C GLU A 151 -9.19 -2.24 0.97
N ILE A 152 -8.01 -1.73 0.65
CA ILE A 152 -6.78 -2.49 0.39
C ILE A 152 -5.56 -1.66 0.79
N LEU A 153 -4.51 -2.34 1.25
CA LEU A 153 -3.20 -1.75 1.48
C LEU A 153 -2.22 -2.18 0.37
N LEU A 154 -1.52 -1.22 -0.21
CA LEU A 154 -0.45 -1.44 -1.18
C LEU A 154 0.88 -1.04 -0.55
N PHE A 155 1.84 -1.95 -0.55
CA PHE A 155 3.19 -1.74 -0.05
C PHE A 155 4.19 -1.86 -1.20
N ASP A 156 4.86 -0.77 -1.53
CA ASP A 156 5.85 -0.71 -2.61
C ASP A 156 7.26 -0.69 -2.02
N GLU A 157 7.85 -1.86 -1.81
CA GLU A 157 9.19 -2.06 -1.22
C GLU A 157 9.41 -1.27 0.09
N PRO A 158 8.52 -1.36 1.09
CA PRO A 158 8.50 -0.44 2.23
C PRO A 158 9.73 -0.52 3.14
N LEU A 159 10.55 -1.57 3.01
CA LEU A 159 11.74 -1.81 3.81
C LEU A 159 13.05 -1.60 3.06
N SER A 160 13.01 -1.33 1.75
CA SER A 160 14.21 -1.33 0.90
C SER A 160 15.21 -0.21 1.22
N ALA A 161 14.73 0.92 1.76
CA ALA A 161 15.57 2.06 2.16
C ALA A 161 16.19 1.91 3.56
N LEU A 162 15.93 0.79 4.27
CA LEU A 162 16.39 0.56 5.63
C LEU A 162 17.59 -0.40 5.66
N ASP A 163 18.51 -0.15 6.58
CA ASP A 163 19.54 -1.12 6.94
C ASP A 163 18.93 -2.36 7.61
N GLU A 164 19.71 -3.42 7.76
CA GLU A 164 19.22 -4.72 8.27
C GLU A 164 18.64 -4.61 9.68
N ALA A 165 19.29 -3.88 10.57
CA ALA A 165 18.85 -3.73 11.98
C ALA A 165 17.48 -3.04 12.04
N ARG A 166 17.32 -1.92 11.33
CA ARG A 166 16.05 -1.17 11.27
C ARG A 166 14.93 -1.93 10.58
N ARG A 167 15.29 -2.77 9.59
CA ARG A 167 14.34 -3.66 8.94
C ARG A 167 13.80 -4.70 9.91
N GLU A 168 14.66 -5.37 10.66
CA GLU A 168 14.25 -6.35 11.69
C GLU A 168 13.39 -5.70 12.79
N GLU A 169 13.64 -4.44 13.14
CA GLU A 169 12.79 -3.67 14.05
C GLU A 169 11.39 -3.39 13.46
N LEU A 170 11.27 -3.21 12.13
CA LEU A 170 10.01 -2.83 11.50
C LEU A 170 9.13 -4.04 11.14
N ILE A 171 9.71 -5.19 10.84
CA ILE A 171 8.96 -6.41 10.47
C ILE A 171 7.90 -6.81 11.51
N PRO A 172 8.15 -6.78 12.83
CA PRO A 172 7.12 -7.07 13.83
C PRO A 172 5.89 -6.16 13.72
N TRP A 173 6.06 -4.90 13.38
CA TRP A 173 4.95 -3.97 13.17
C TRP A 173 4.13 -4.31 11.92
N LEU A 174 4.79 -4.72 10.83
CA LEU A 174 4.10 -5.19 9.62
C LEU A 174 3.34 -6.49 9.88
N LEU A 175 3.89 -7.39 10.68
CA LEU A 175 3.19 -8.61 11.11
C LEU A 175 1.97 -8.28 11.96
N ARG A 176 2.07 -7.34 12.90
CA ARG A 176 0.90 -6.86 13.66
C ARG A 176 -0.16 -6.25 12.74
N VAL A 177 0.24 -5.40 11.81
CA VAL A 177 -0.70 -4.84 10.81
C VAL A 177 -1.37 -5.96 10.01
N ARG A 178 -0.61 -6.94 9.54
CA ARG A 178 -1.17 -8.12 8.85
C ARG A 178 -2.17 -8.86 9.72
N ASP A 179 -1.84 -9.14 10.99
CA ASP A 179 -2.63 -10.03 11.83
C ASP A 179 -3.86 -9.34 12.44
N GLU A 180 -3.73 -8.09 12.83
CA GLU A 180 -4.80 -7.31 13.46
C GLU A 180 -5.72 -6.62 12.43
N ILE A 181 -5.17 -6.18 11.29
CA ILE A 181 -5.94 -5.51 10.24
C ILE A 181 -6.41 -6.50 9.18
N ARG A 182 -7.72 -6.76 9.12
CA ARG A 182 -8.31 -7.74 8.20
C ARG A 182 -8.54 -7.19 6.77
N LEU A 183 -7.62 -6.36 6.27
CA LEU A 183 -7.67 -5.87 4.90
C LEU A 183 -6.84 -6.75 3.96
N PRO A 184 -7.22 -6.87 2.69
CA PRO A 184 -6.32 -7.41 1.68
C PRO A 184 -5.09 -6.51 1.53
N MET A 185 -3.93 -7.13 1.32
CA MET A 185 -2.66 -6.45 1.16
C MET A 185 -1.95 -6.94 -0.10
N LEU A 186 -1.44 -6.02 -0.90
CA LEU A 186 -0.50 -6.32 -1.98
C LEU A 186 0.88 -5.79 -1.59
N TYR A 187 1.84 -6.69 -1.44
CA TYR A 187 3.17 -6.42 -0.92
C TYR A 187 4.24 -6.65 -1.97
N VAL A 188 4.92 -5.62 -2.39
CA VAL A 188 6.06 -5.72 -3.31
C VAL A 188 7.35 -5.79 -2.51
N SER A 189 8.14 -6.83 -2.73
CA SER A 189 9.52 -6.93 -2.25
C SER A 189 10.35 -7.81 -3.18
N HIS A 190 11.63 -7.52 -3.26
CA HIS A 190 12.62 -8.36 -3.92
C HIS A 190 13.33 -9.32 -2.94
N ARG A 191 13.03 -9.24 -1.64
CA ARG A 191 13.64 -10.06 -0.58
C ARG A 191 12.77 -11.25 -0.25
N ALA A 192 13.32 -12.43 -0.42
CA ALA A 192 12.61 -13.69 -0.18
C ALA A 192 12.29 -13.93 1.31
N ASP A 193 13.12 -13.40 2.22
CA ASP A 193 12.91 -13.48 3.68
C ASP A 193 11.68 -12.68 4.13
N GLU A 194 11.52 -11.45 3.65
CA GLU A 194 10.34 -10.62 3.92
C GLU A 194 9.05 -11.30 3.38
N VAL A 195 9.11 -11.76 2.13
CA VAL A 195 7.98 -12.41 1.47
C VAL A 195 7.54 -13.65 2.25
N ARG A 196 8.47 -14.52 2.68
CA ARG A 196 8.14 -15.71 3.46
C ARG A 196 7.48 -15.40 4.82
N ARG A 197 7.85 -14.28 5.44
CA ARG A 197 7.31 -13.87 6.75
C ARG A 197 5.92 -13.22 6.65
N LEU A 198 5.66 -12.48 5.58
CA LEU A 198 4.47 -11.62 5.46
C LEU A 198 3.39 -12.21 4.55
N ALA A 199 3.75 -12.84 3.46
CA ALA A 199 2.80 -13.22 2.42
C ALA A 199 2.09 -14.55 2.71
N SER A 200 0.81 -14.62 2.33
CA SER A 200 0.02 -15.85 2.29
C SER A 200 -0.01 -16.49 0.89
N ALA A 201 0.27 -15.71 -0.15
CA ALA A 201 0.48 -16.18 -1.53
C ALA A 201 1.51 -15.31 -2.25
N ILE A 202 2.12 -15.86 -3.30
CA ILE A 202 3.15 -15.19 -4.09
C ILE A 202 2.72 -15.24 -5.56
N HIS A 203 2.68 -14.08 -6.19
CA HIS A 203 2.56 -13.95 -7.63
C HIS A 203 3.86 -13.39 -8.21
N ARG A 204 4.40 -14.10 -9.21
CA ARG A 204 5.65 -13.68 -9.85
C ARG A 204 5.33 -12.99 -11.18
N LEU A 205 5.89 -11.81 -11.37
CA LEU A 205 5.95 -11.13 -12.65
C LEU A 205 7.29 -11.46 -13.32
N ASP A 206 7.21 -12.11 -14.47
CA ASP A 206 8.41 -12.49 -15.28
C ASP A 206 8.76 -11.43 -16.30
#